data_21e1d59b92b7b0d668429aaf4df3889f
#
_entry.id   21e1d59b92b7b0d668429aaf4df3889f
#
_cell.length_a   1.000
_cell.length_b   1.000
_cell.length_c   1.000
_cell.angle_alpha   90.00
_cell.angle_beta   90.00
_cell.angle_gamma   90.00
#
_symmetry.space_group_name_H-M   'P 1'
#
loop_
_entity.id
_entity.type
_entity.pdbx_description
1 polymer ?
#
loop_
_entity_poly.entity_id
_entity_poly.type
_entity_poly.pdbx_seq_one_letter_code
_entity_poly.pdbx_strand_id
1 'polypeptide(L)'
;MTKSDPFKYFHSSSEVIRLAVMPYVRFPFSLRNVEALLHERGIDISHETVRYWWNRFDPMLAAEIRRKRVGRMRAYSNWQWYLDEVFVKINGETHYFWRAVDHEGEVLKSFVTKTRDRKAALKHFRKSMKRYGCPHVIVTDKLRSYGAAMKQIGNSQKQKTG
;
A
#
# COMPACT_ATOMS: atom_id res chain seq x y z
N MET A 1 27.81 -8.80 -6.05
CA MET A 1 27.20 -9.61 -4.97
C MET A 1 25.98 -10.30 -5.51
N THR A 2 26.07 -11.59 -5.80
CA THR A 2 24.93 -12.43 -6.19
C THR A 2 23.96 -12.51 -5.01
N LYS A 3 22.75 -11.97 -5.17
CA LYS A 3 21.69 -12.14 -4.17
C LYS A 3 21.44 -13.64 -4.00
N SER A 4 21.71 -14.17 -2.82
CA SER A 4 21.34 -15.54 -2.47
C SER A 4 19.85 -15.72 -2.72
N ASP A 5 19.47 -16.79 -3.43
CA ASP A 5 18.08 -17.15 -3.64
C ASP A 5 17.46 -17.53 -2.29
N PRO A 6 16.45 -16.81 -1.80
CA PRO A 6 15.84 -17.06 -0.50
C PRO A 6 15.10 -18.42 -0.43
N PHE A 7 14.83 -19.04 -1.59
CA PHE A 7 14.13 -20.32 -1.71
C PHE A 7 15.07 -21.53 -1.86
N LYS A 8 16.40 -21.32 -1.90
CA LYS A 8 17.42 -22.31 -2.28
C LYS A 8 17.38 -23.65 -1.53
N TYR A 9 16.90 -23.70 -0.30
CA TYR A 9 16.94 -24.89 0.54
C TYR A 9 15.56 -25.47 0.83
N PHE A 10 14.54 -25.08 0.06
CA PHE A 10 13.19 -25.62 0.18
C PHE A 10 12.96 -26.73 -0.83
N HIS A 11 12.27 -27.80 -0.40
CA HIS A 11 11.92 -28.92 -1.27
C HIS A 11 10.92 -28.55 -2.37
N SER A 12 10.14 -27.49 -2.16
CA SER A 12 9.20 -26.96 -3.14
C SER A 12 9.84 -25.85 -3.97
N SER A 13 9.46 -25.75 -5.25
CA SER A 13 9.99 -24.71 -6.13
C SER A 13 9.56 -23.30 -5.67
N SER A 14 10.33 -22.29 -6.06
CA SER A 14 10.02 -20.90 -5.74
C SER A 14 8.67 -20.46 -6.29
N GLU A 15 8.24 -21.03 -7.44
CA GLU A 15 6.95 -20.79 -8.07
C GLU A 15 5.80 -21.32 -7.21
N VAL A 16 5.93 -22.54 -6.70
CA VAL A 16 4.92 -23.17 -5.82
C VAL A 16 4.80 -22.39 -4.51
N ILE A 17 5.93 -22.01 -3.90
CA ILE A 17 5.92 -21.20 -2.67
C ILE A 17 5.23 -19.84 -2.92
N ARG A 18 5.54 -19.19 -4.03
CA ARG A 18 4.90 -17.93 -4.42
C ARG A 18 3.41 -18.12 -4.70
N LEU A 19 3.03 -19.19 -5.40
CA LEU A 19 1.64 -19.53 -5.69
C LEU A 19 0.84 -19.77 -4.41
N ALA A 20 1.45 -20.34 -3.37
CA ALA A 20 0.82 -20.56 -2.08
C ALA A 20 0.68 -19.27 -1.23
N VAL A 21 1.72 -18.44 -1.19
CA VAL A 21 1.74 -17.28 -0.29
C VAL A 21 1.04 -16.05 -0.91
N MET A 22 1.16 -15.83 -2.22
CA MET A 22 0.63 -14.64 -2.88
C MET A 22 -0.89 -14.48 -2.79
N PRO A 23 -1.75 -15.53 -2.94
CA PRO A 23 -3.18 -15.41 -2.75
C PRO A 23 -3.56 -14.98 -1.33
N TYR A 24 -2.86 -15.50 -0.34
CA TYR A 24 -3.09 -15.13 1.06
C TYR A 24 -2.70 -13.66 1.36
N VAL A 25 -1.63 -13.17 0.73
CA VAL A 25 -1.18 -11.76 0.88
C VAL A 25 -2.11 -10.76 0.16
N ARG A 26 -2.66 -11.16 -1.00
CA ARG A 26 -3.42 -10.25 -1.88
C ARG A 26 -4.92 -10.27 -1.67
N PHE A 27 -5.46 -11.36 -1.17
CA PHE A 27 -6.90 -11.60 -1.07
C PHE A 27 -7.25 -12.08 0.35
N PRO A 28 -8.50 -11.92 0.79
CA PRO A 28 -8.94 -12.36 2.11
C PRO A 28 -9.15 -13.90 2.17
N PHE A 29 -8.18 -14.66 1.69
CA PHE A 29 -8.21 -16.12 1.75
C PHE A 29 -7.74 -16.62 3.12
N SER A 30 -8.39 -17.68 3.63
CA SER A 30 -7.84 -18.44 4.74
C SER A 30 -6.73 -19.38 4.26
N LEU A 31 -5.89 -19.83 5.18
CA LEU A 31 -4.85 -20.83 4.83
C LEU A 31 -5.44 -22.13 4.26
N ARG A 32 -6.62 -22.54 4.76
CA ARG A 32 -7.36 -23.70 4.24
C ARG A 32 -7.90 -23.49 2.85
N ASN A 33 -8.35 -22.26 2.52
CA ASN A 33 -8.78 -21.93 1.16
C ASN A 33 -7.60 -22.02 0.18
N VAL A 34 -6.41 -21.62 0.61
CA VAL A 34 -5.19 -21.75 -0.21
C VAL A 34 -4.82 -23.22 -0.39
N GLU A 35 -4.88 -24.04 0.65
CA GLU A 35 -4.68 -25.51 0.58
C GLU A 35 -5.63 -26.14 -0.43
N ALA A 36 -6.93 -25.87 -0.32
CA ALA A 36 -7.94 -26.40 -1.25
C ALA A 36 -7.63 -25.99 -2.70
N LEU A 37 -7.29 -24.70 -2.92
CA LEU A 37 -6.93 -24.18 -4.24
C LEU A 37 -5.68 -24.85 -4.83
N LEU A 38 -4.70 -25.22 -4.01
CA LEU A 38 -3.50 -25.95 -4.43
C LEU A 38 -3.82 -27.39 -4.78
N HIS A 39 -4.64 -28.07 -3.95
CA HIS A 39 -5.11 -29.44 -4.21
C HIS A 39 -5.88 -29.54 -5.52
N GLU A 40 -6.77 -28.60 -5.84
CA GLU A 40 -7.46 -28.54 -7.14
C GLU A 40 -6.50 -28.48 -8.34
N ARG A 41 -5.26 -28.03 -8.13
CA ARG A 41 -4.20 -27.96 -9.14
C ARG A 41 -3.21 -29.13 -9.06
N GLY A 42 -3.53 -30.16 -8.27
CA GLY A 42 -2.67 -31.32 -8.08
C GLY A 42 -1.42 -31.03 -7.25
N ILE A 43 -1.41 -29.96 -6.45
CA ILE A 43 -0.31 -29.57 -5.57
C ILE A 43 -0.68 -29.94 -4.15
N ASP A 44 -0.12 -31.03 -3.63
CA ASP A 44 -0.38 -31.55 -2.28
C ASP A 44 0.49 -30.83 -1.24
N ILE A 45 -0.04 -29.74 -0.71
CA ILE A 45 0.62 -28.90 0.31
C ILE A 45 -0.41 -28.52 1.37
N SER A 46 -0.13 -28.88 2.61
CA SER A 46 -1.00 -28.59 3.75
C SER A 46 -1.00 -27.11 4.14
N HIS A 47 -2.11 -26.66 4.74
CA HIS A 47 -2.24 -25.28 5.24
C HIS A 47 -1.19 -24.92 6.31
N GLU A 48 -0.63 -25.90 7.05
CA GLU A 48 0.48 -25.67 7.97
C GLU A 48 1.77 -25.33 7.23
N THR A 49 2.04 -25.97 6.10
CA THR A 49 3.18 -25.64 5.23
C THR A 49 2.98 -24.24 4.61
N VAL A 50 1.76 -23.91 4.19
CA VAL A 50 1.44 -22.56 3.70
C VAL A 50 1.65 -21.52 4.81
N ARG A 51 1.24 -21.80 6.05
CA ARG A 51 1.49 -20.95 7.22
C ARG A 51 2.97 -20.72 7.46
N TYR A 52 3.76 -21.77 7.42
CA TYR A 52 5.22 -21.69 7.59
C TYR A 52 5.86 -20.80 6.51
N TRP A 53 5.50 -21.01 5.25
CA TRP A 53 6.00 -20.19 4.14
C TRP A 53 5.54 -18.75 4.24
N TRP A 54 4.29 -18.52 4.62
CA TRP A 54 3.79 -17.17 4.83
C TRP A 54 4.61 -16.43 5.89
N ASN A 55 4.77 -17.01 7.07
CA ASN A 55 5.56 -16.40 8.14
C ASN A 55 7.01 -16.10 7.69
N ARG A 56 7.57 -16.96 6.86
CA ARG A 56 8.95 -16.85 6.38
C ARG A 56 9.10 -15.82 5.25
N PHE A 57 8.19 -15.79 4.30
CA PHE A 57 8.36 -15.06 3.03
C PHE A 57 7.45 -13.84 2.89
N ASP A 58 6.40 -13.67 3.72
CA ASP A 58 5.48 -12.54 3.64
C ASP A 58 6.19 -11.17 3.61
N PRO A 59 7.13 -10.84 4.49
CA PRO A 59 7.78 -9.55 4.48
C PRO A 59 8.50 -9.26 3.16
N MET A 60 9.12 -10.27 2.56
CA MET A 60 9.83 -10.19 1.29
C MET A 60 8.86 -10.01 0.12
N LEU A 61 7.81 -10.84 0.06
CA LEU A 61 6.81 -10.81 -1.01
C LEU A 61 5.96 -9.54 -0.94
N ALA A 62 5.57 -9.10 0.26
CA ALA A 62 4.88 -7.83 0.46
C ALA A 62 5.74 -6.62 0.03
N ALA A 63 7.06 -6.67 0.29
CA ALA A 63 7.98 -5.64 -0.19
C ALA A 63 8.10 -5.65 -1.72
N GLU A 64 8.13 -6.82 -2.36
CA GLU A 64 8.15 -6.97 -3.82
C GLU A 64 6.87 -6.42 -4.45
N ILE A 65 5.69 -6.75 -3.90
CA ILE A 65 4.39 -6.25 -4.36
C ILE A 65 4.38 -4.71 -4.28
N ARG A 66 4.75 -4.16 -3.13
CA ARG A 66 4.81 -2.70 -2.93
C ARG A 66 5.77 -2.02 -3.92
N ARG A 67 6.93 -2.61 -4.17
CA ARG A 67 7.91 -2.08 -5.14
C ARG A 67 7.35 -2.09 -6.57
N LYS A 68 6.74 -3.20 -7.01
CA LYS A 68 6.11 -3.32 -8.33
C LYS A 68 4.97 -2.32 -8.49
N ARG A 69 4.17 -2.11 -7.43
CA ARG A 69 3.09 -1.14 -7.42
C ARG A 69 3.63 0.29 -7.56
N VAL A 70 4.63 0.67 -6.78
CA VAL A 70 5.29 1.99 -6.90
C VAL A 70 5.84 2.22 -8.31
N GLY A 71 6.46 1.20 -8.91
CA GLY A 71 6.96 1.27 -10.29
C GLY A 71 5.83 1.54 -11.29
N ARG A 72 4.70 0.82 -11.18
CA ARG A 72 3.53 1.05 -12.03
C ARG A 72 2.92 2.44 -11.84
N MET A 73 2.75 2.89 -10.59
CA MET A 73 2.22 4.22 -10.29
C MET A 73 3.06 5.34 -10.91
N ARG A 74 4.39 5.19 -10.91
CA ARG A 74 5.29 6.17 -11.54
C ARG A 74 5.25 6.14 -13.06
N ALA A 75 5.03 4.96 -13.65
CA ALA A 75 4.99 4.79 -15.10
C ALA A 75 3.69 5.30 -15.74
N TYR A 76 2.58 5.25 -15.00
CA TYR A 76 1.26 5.63 -15.50
C TYR A 76 0.76 6.87 -14.75
N SER A 77 0.61 8.00 -15.44
CA SER A 77 0.18 9.27 -14.85
C SER A 77 -1.33 9.36 -14.52
N ASN A 78 -2.13 8.37 -14.92
CA ASN A 78 -3.58 8.41 -14.80
C ASN A 78 -4.12 8.05 -13.40
N TRP A 79 -3.24 7.94 -12.41
CA TRP A 79 -3.62 7.60 -11.06
C TRP A 79 -4.36 8.74 -10.37
N GLN A 80 -5.45 8.39 -9.69
CA GLN A 80 -6.22 9.28 -8.83
C GLN A 80 -5.91 8.97 -7.37
N TRP A 81 -5.70 10.01 -6.57
CA TRP A 81 -5.49 9.89 -5.14
C TRP A 81 -6.65 10.53 -4.39
N TYR A 82 -7.07 9.88 -3.32
CA TYR A 82 -8.02 10.41 -2.35
C TYR A 82 -7.26 10.79 -1.09
N LEU A 83 -7.44 12.00 -0.65
CA LEU A 83 -6.82 12.52 0.56
C LEU A 83 -7.89 12.76 1.61
N ASP A 84 -7.70 12.14 2.74
CA ASP A 84 -8.64 12.12 3.85
C ASP A 84 -7.95 12.50 5.15
N GLU A 85 -8.69 13.10 6.06
CA GLU A 85 -8.24 13.50 7.37
C GLU A 85 -9.26 13.08 8.41
N VAL A 86 -8.83 12.29 9.38
CA VAL A 86 -9.67 11.79 10.46
C VAL A 86 -9.15 12.31 11.80
N PHE A 87 -10.07 12.74 12.66
CA PHE A 87 -9.74 13.10 14.03
C PHE A 87 -9.56 11.84 14.86
N VAL A 88 -8.44 11.76 15.57
CA VAL A 88 -8.16 10.65 16.48
C VAL A 88 -7.77 11.20 17.85
N LYS A 89 -8.25 10.56 18.92
CA LYS A 89 -7.81 10.88 20.28
C LYS A 89 -6.71 9.91 20.69
N ILE A 90 -5.56 10.45 21.10
CA ILE A 90 -4.41 9.68 21.61
C ILE A 90 -4.13 10.24 23.00
N ASN A 91 -4.25 9.42 24.02
CA ASN A 91 -4.07 9.83 25.45
C ASN A 91 -4.90 11.05 25.83
N GLY A 92 -6.14 11.15 25.34
CA GLY A 92 -7.04 12.27 25.61
C GLY A 92 -6.84 13.51 24.76
N GLU A 93 -5.71 13.64 24.04
CA GLU A 93 -5.42 14.75 23.14
C GLU A 93 -5.94 14.48 21.72
N THR A 94 -6.50 15.49 21.07
CA THR A 94 -6.93 15.42 19.67
C THR A 94 -5.74 15.50 18.75
N HIS A 95 -5.65 14.52 17.85
CA HIS A 95 -4.66 14.44 16.78
C HIS A 95 -5.35 14.33 15.43
N TYR A 96 -4.63 14.62 14.36
CA TYR A 96 -5.10 14.57 12.98
C TYR A 96 -4.39 13.43 12.25
N PHE A 97 -5.16 12.42 11.86
CA PHE A 97 -4.68 11.29 11.08
C PHE A 97 -4.90 11.58 9.59
N TRP A 98 -3.81 11.81 8.88
CA TRP A 98 -3.79 12.10 7.46
C TRP A 98 -3.58 10.82 6.68
N ARG A 99 -4.39 10.59 5.67
CA ARG A 99 -4.33 9.39 4.84
C ARG A 99 -4.40 9.77 3.36
N ALA A 100 -3.52 9.17 2.56
CA ALA A 100 -3.60 9.16 1.10
C ALA A 100 -3.92 7.75 0.63
N VAL A 101 -4.95 7.61 -0.18
CA VAL A 101 -5.45 6.35 -0.71
C VAL A 101 -5.48 6.48 -2.23
N ASP A 102 -5.14 5.42 -2.95
CA ASP A 102 -5.27 5.41 -4.41
C ASP A 102 -6.67 4.98 -4.86
N HIS A 103 -6.91 4.96 -6.17
CA HIS A 103 -8.20 4.58 -6.75
C HIS A 103 -8.55 3.09 -6.56
N GLU A 104 -7.60 2.24 -6.16
CA GLU A 104 -7.84 0.84 -5.80
C GLU A 104 -8.14 0.66 -4.30
N GLY A 105 -8.21 1.75 -3.52
CA GLY A 105 -8.49 1.73 -2.09
C GLY A 105 -7.28 1.45 -1.21
N GLU A 106 -6.08 1.38 -1.77
CA GLU A 106 -4.87 1.09 -1.01
C GLU A 106 -4.26 2.34 -0.37
N VAL A 107 -3.88 2.22 0.89
CA VAL A 107 -3.24 3.29 1.64
C VAL A 107 -1.81 3.51 1.14
N LEU A 108 -1.57 4.62 0.47
CA LEU A 108 -0.25 5.00 -0.01
C LEU A 108 0.63 5.49 1.14
N LYS A 109 0.06 6.36 1.97
CA LYS A 109 0.75 6.97 3.09
C LYS A 109 -0.25 7.43 4.15
N SER A 110 0.14 7.24 5.41
CA SER A 110 -0.54 7.82 6.55
C SER A 110 0.45 8.42 7.53
N PHE A 111 0.04 9.39 8.30
CA PHE A 111 0.78 9.94 9.44
C PHE A 111 -0.13 10.77 10.35
N VAL A 112 0.34 11.01 11.56
CA VAL A 112 -0.39 11.75 12.59
C VAL A 112 0.31 13.08 12.85
N THR A 113 -0.47 14.14 13.08
CA THR A 113 0.02 15.45 13.51
C THR A 113 -0.81 15.97 14.67
N LYS A 114 -0.21 16.85 15.48
CA LYS A 114 -0.95 17.58 16.53
C LYS A 114 -1.73 18.79 15.99
N THR A 115 -1.32 19.30 14.84
CA THR A 115 -1.91 20.49 14.24
C THR A 115 -2.52 20.20 12.88
N ARG A 116 -3.61 20.87 12.57
CA ARG A 116 -4.32 20.84 11.29
C ARG A 116 -3.97 22.09 10.49
N ASP A 117 -2.85 22.06 9.80
CA ASP A 117 -2.39 23.24 9.07
C ASP A 117 -1.86 22.90 7.66
N ARG A 118 -1.61 23.99 6.90
CA ARG A 118 -1.02 23.91 5.57
C ARG A 118 0.34 23.22 5.56
N LYS A 119 1.16 23.39 6.61
CA LYS A 119 2.49 22.79 6.69
C LYS A 119 2.41 21.27 6.81
N ALA A 120 1.46 20.77 7.63
CA ALA A 120 1.19 19.35 7.75
C ALA A 120 0.74 18.75 6.41
N ALA A 121 -0.24 19.38 5.73
CA ALA A 121 -0.71 18.96 4.42
C ALA A 121 0.42 18.93 3.37
N LEU A 122 1.23 20.00 3.28
CA LEU A 122 2.39 20.08 2.38
C LEU A 122 3.42 18.98 2.62
N LYS A 123 3.73 18.72 3.88
CA LYS A 123 4.66 17.65 4.27
C LYS A 123 4.14 16.27 3.82
N HIS A 124 2.85 16.05 3.95
CA HIS A 124 2.19 14.83 3.50
C HIS A 124 2.29 14.67 1.98
N PHE A 125 1.87 15.67 1.22
CA PHE A 125 1.92 15.67 -0.24
C PHE A 125 3.33 15.41 -0.77
N ARG A 126 4.29 16.19 -0.34
CA ARG A 126 5.68 16.06 -0.80
C ARG A 126 6.25 14.67 -0.56
N LYS A 127 6.01 14.09 0.61
CA LYS A 127 6.45 12.72 0.92
C LYS A 127 5.78 11.67 0.04
N SER A 128 4.49 11.81 -0.20
CA SER A 128 3.72 10.88 -1.04
C SER A 128 4.15 10.98 -2.50
N MET A 129 4.24 12.19 -3.05
CA MET A 129 4.66 12.41 -4.44
C MET A 129 6.11 11.98 -4.71
N LYS A 130 7.02 12.19 -3.75
CA LYS A 130 8.41 11.72 -3.86
C LYS A 130 8.48 10.20 -4.02
N ARG A 131 7.60 9.47 -3.34
CA ARG A 131 7.61 8.01 -3.35
C ARG A 131 6.84 7.41 -4.53
N TYR A 132 5.65 7.92 -4.80
CA TYR A 132 4.69 7.30 -5.71
C TYR A 132 4.54 8.02 -7.05
N GLY A 133 5.18 9.16 -7.22
CA GLY A 133 4.99 10.03 -8.39
C GLY A 133 3.86 11.03 -8.17
N CYS A 134 3.61 11.86 -9.17
CA CYS A 134 2.54 12.87 -9.13
C CYS A 134 1.27 12.28 -9.74
N PRO A 135 0.14 12.24 -9.03
CA PRO A 135 -1.11 11.74 -9.57
C PRO A 135 -1.70 12.69 -10.63
N HIS A 136 -2.54 12.15 -11.50
CA HIS A 136 -3.28 12.93 -12.48
C HIS A 136 -4.39 13.77 -11.81
N VAL A 137 -5.09 13.19 -10.85
CA VAL A 137 -6.17 13.83 -10.10
C VAL A 137 -5.97 13.59 -8.61
N ILE A 138 -6.25 14.62 -7.81
CA ILE A 138 -6.28 14.52 -6.36
C ILE A 138 -7.69 14.93 -5.90
N VAL A 139 -8.39 14.00 -5.28
CA VAL A 139 -9.69 14.24 -4.65
C VAL A 139 -9.45 14.55 -3.17
N THR A 140 -10.00 15.66 -2.72
CA THR A 140 -9.94 16.06 -1.30
C THR A 140 -11.34 16.42 -0.83
N ASP A 141 -11.58 16.34 0.46
CA ASP A 141 -12.68 17.08 1.05
C ASP A 141 -12.43 18.60 0.91
N LYS A 142 -13.44 19.42 1.16
CA LYS A 142 -13.39 20.90 0.99
C LYS A 142 -12.46 21.62 1.98
N LEU A 143 -11.40 20.98 2.47
CA LEU A 143 -10.48 21.55 3.45
C LEU A 143 -9.60 22.65 2.83
N ARG A 144 -9.65 23.84 3.42
CA ARG A 144 -8.83 24.99 3.01
C ARG A 144 -7.31 24.70 3.06
N SER A 145 -6.86 23.84 3.99
CA SER A 145 -5.47 23.43 4.13
C SER A 145 -4.95 22.69 2.91
N TYR A 146 -5.76 21.83 2.29
CA TYR A 146 -5.41 21.13 1.05
C TYR A 146 -5.33 22.07 -0.15
N GLY A 147 -6.33 22.95 -0.32
CA GLY A 147 -6.33 23.92 -1.42
C GLY A 147 -5.09 24.82 -1.38
N ALA A 148 -4.71 25.33 -0.21
CA ALA A 148 -3.52 26.14 -0.03
C ALA A 148 -2.22 25.35 -0.29
N ALA A 149 -2.16 24.09 0.12
CA ALA A 149 -1.04 23.21 -0.12
C ALA A 149 -0.87 22.86 -1.62
N MET A 150 -1.98 22.61 -2.32
CA MET A 150 -1.99 22.27 -3.74
C MET A 150 -1.53 23.46 -4.61
N LYS A 151 -1.95 24.68 -4.29
CA LYS A 151 -1.47 25.90 -4.95
C LYS A 151 0.05 26.04 -4.85
N GLN A 152 0.63 25.76 -3.68
CA GLN A 152 2.08 25.89 -3.46
C GLN A 152 2.91 24.81 -4.19
N ILE A 153 2.30 23.65 -4.48
CA ILE A 153 2.96 22.55 -5.23
C ILE A 153 2.77 22.72 -6.75
N GLY A 154 1.95 23.68 -7.19
CA GLY A 154 1.62 23.88 -8.62
C GLY A 154 0.61 22.87 -9.17
N ASN A 155 -0.13 22.17 -8.32
CA ASN A 155 -1.07 21.11 -8.69
C ASN A 155 -2.55 21.48 -8.45
N SER A 156 -2.86 22.77 -8.31
CA SER A 156 -4.23 23.22 -8.02
C SER A 156 -5.25 22.82 -9.10
N GLN A 157 -4.83 22.75 -10.37
CA GLN A 157 -5.68 22.33 -11.50
C GLN A 157 -6.06 20.86 -11.45
N LYS A 158 -5.31 20.03 -10.71
CA LYS A 158 -5.55 18.58 -10.55
C LYS A 158 -6.42 18.25 -9.34
N GLN A 159 -6.83 19.25 -8.57
CA GLN A 159 -7.68 19.05 -7.40
C GLN A 159 -9.15 18.95 -7.82
N LYS A 160 -9.82 17.89 -7.36
CA LYS A 160 -11.28 17.77 -7.34
C LYS A 160 -11.75 17.75 -5.90
N THR A 161 -12.82 18.45 -5.60
CA THR A 161 -13.51 18.40 -4.31
C THR A 161 -14.70 17.48 -4.44
N GLY A 162 -14.73 16.43 -3.61
CA GLY A 162 -15.88 15.54 -3.50
C GLY A 162 -17.03 16.16 -2.73
#